data_4d6d72bcab91ce3eceaaeedebe1299ef
#
_entry.id   4d6d72bcab91ce3eceaaeedebe1299ef
#
_cell.length_a   1.000
_cell.length_b   1.000
_cell.length_c   1.000
_cell.angle_alpha   90.00
_cell.angle_beta   90.00
_cell.angle_gamma   90.00
#
_symmetry.space_group_name_H-M   'P 1'
#
loop_
_entity.id
_entity.type
_entity.pdbx_description
1 polymer ?
#
loop_
_entity_poly.entity_id
_entity_poly.type
_entity_poly.pdbx_seq_one_letter_code
_entity_poly.pdbx_strand_id
1 'polypeptide(L)'
;MGTIEIHSTILIPCGRPEVYAFCVDAQARSAVPGQEDLVPRFSDLVPDRSWTEHLEGRTETITCSYVVYPVADSTRMTVTAHYVPKGLGRMFSGAKEGACRKQEAARLTALKKALERQVRLGKKG
;
A
#
# COMPACT_ATOMS: atom_id res chain seq x y z
N MET A 1 -13.94 17.32 -8.04
CA MET A 1 -14.20 16.81 -7.77
C MET A 1 -14.09 15.50 -7.27
N GLY A 2 -13.75 14.62 -7.17
CA GLY A 2 -13.89 13.29 -6.69
C GLY A 2 -12.65 12.61 -6.22
N THR A 3 -11.48 13.12 -6.45
CA THR A 3 -10.24 12.44 -6.06
C THR A 3 -9.88 12.75 -4.62
N ILE A 4 -9.64 11.71 -3.85
CA ILE A 4 -9.18 11.85 -2.46
C ILE A 4 -7.73 11.45 -2.42
N GLU A 5 -6.86 12.35 -1.96
CA GLU A 5 -5.44 12.10 -1.88
C GLU A 5 -5.04 11.93 -0.42
N ILE A 6 -4.35 10.84 -0.11
CA ILE A 6 -3.92 10.53 1.24
C ILE A 6 -2.42 10.29 1.25
N HIS A 7 -1.71 11.03 2.09
CA HIS A 7 -0.28 10.88 2.26
C HIS A 7 0.00 10.19 3.58
N SER A 8 0.83 9.16 3.55
CA SER A 8 1.16 8.39 4.74
C SER A 8 2.65 8.07 4.75
N THR A 9 3.20 7.92 5.94
CA THR A 9 4.58 7.51 6.12
C THR A 9 4.64 6.48 7.23
N ILE A 10 5.30 5.35 6.97
CA ILE A 10 5.48 4.32 7.98
C ILE A 10 6.93 3.87 8.01
N LEU A 11 7.37 3.39 9.16
CA LEU A 11 8.71 2.84 9.33
C LEU A 11 8.59 1.32 9.42
N ILE A 12 9.33 0.62 8.58
CA ILE A 12 9.30 -0.83 8.51
C ILE A 12 10.67 -1.35 8.91
N PRO A 13 10.76 -2.24 9.91
CA PRO A 13 12.07 -2.73 10.40
C PRO A 13 12.67 -3.80 9.47
N CYS A 14 12.80 -3.48 8.20
CA CYS A 14 13.37 -4.36 7.17
C CYS A 14 14.14 -3.47 6.20
N GLY A 15 15.07 -4.06 5.47
CA GLY A 15 15.81 -3.33 4.45
C GLY A 15 14.97 -3.06 3.21
N ARG A 16 15.40 -2.10 2.40
CA ARG A 16 14.66 -1.75 1.18
C ARG A 16 14.47 -2.92 0.22
N PRO A 17 15.47 -3.79 0.00
CA PRO A 17 15.26 -4.92 -0.90
C PRO A 17 14.11 -5.83 -0.48
N GLU A 18 13.99 -6.12 0.83
CA GLU A 18 12.93 -6.97 1.33
C GLU A 18 11.57 -6.28 1.19
N VAL A 19 11.53 -4.97 1.48
CA VAL A 19 10.29 -4.20 1.36
C VAL A 19 9.84 -4.17 -0.09
N TYR A 20 10.75 -3.86 -1.00
CA TYR A 20 10.42 -3.77 -2.42
C TYR A 20 9.94 -5.12 -2.95
N ALA A 21 10.70 -6.18 -2.68
CA ALA A 21 10.37 -7.52 -3.20
C ALA A 21 8.99 -7.98 -2.75
N PHE A 22 8.65 -7.72 -1.49
CA PHE A 22 7.33 -8.10 -0.97
C PHE A 22 6.23 -7.25 -1.59
N CYS A 23 6.44 -5.93 -1.64
CA CYS A 23 5.38 -5.01 -2.04
C CYS A 23 5.00 -5.13 -3.51
N VAL A 24 5.93 -5.54 -4.37
CA VAL A 24 5.62 -5.69 -5.80
C VAL A 24 5.29 -7.13 -6.18
N ASP A 25 5.16 -8.02 -5.21
CA ASP A 25 4.79 -9.40 -5.44
C ASP A 25 3.28 -9.54 -5.24
N ALA A 26 2.54 -9.66 -6.35
CA ALA A 26 1.09 -9.72 -6.28
C ALA A 26 0.60 -10.90 -5.45
N GLN A 27 1.31 -12.04 -5.50
CA GLN A 27 0.92 -13.20 -4.75
C GLN A 27 1.10 -12.98 -3.25
N ALA A 28 2.24 -12.40 -2.85
CA ALA A 28 2.47 -12.07 -1.45
C ALA A 28 1.46 -11.04 -0.95
N ARG A 29 1.12 -10.06 -1.80
CA ARG A 29 0.18 -9.01 -1.45
C ARG A 29 -1.23 -9.54 -1.27
N SER A 30 -1.63 -10.56 -2.02
CA SER A 30 -2.96 -11.12 -1.90
C SER A 30 -3.17 -11.87 -0.57
N ALA A 31 -2.08 -12.20 0.12
CA ALA A 31 -2.17 -12.84 1.42
C ALA A 31 -2.30 -11.84 2.57
N VAL A 32 -2.21 -10.54 2.30
CA VAL A 32 -2.36 -9.52 3.33
C VAL A 32 -3.83 -9.41 3.72
N PRO A 33 -4.17 -9.52 5.02
CA PRO A 33 -5.57 -9.46 5.45
C PRO A 33 -6.25 -8.17 5.01
N GLY A 34 -7.48 -8.30 4.51
CA GLY A 34 -8.25 -7.15 4.05
C GLY A 34 -8.04 -6.81 2.59
N GLN A 35 -7.12 -7.48 1.91
CA GLN A 35 -6.83 -7.19 0.52
C GLN A 35 -7.05 -8.39 -0.39
N GLU A 36 -7.75 -9.40 0.09
CA GLU A 36 -7.94 -10.64 -0.65
C GLU A 36 -8.68 -10.45 -1.98
N ASP A 37 -9.59 -9.48 -2.01
CA ASP A 37 -10.39 -9.22 -3.19
C ASP A 37 -9.75 -8.21 -4.16
N LEU A 38 -8.59 -7.71 -3.82
CA LEU A 38 -7.91 -6.70 -4.64
C LEU A 38 -6.70 -7.33 -5.30
N VAL A 39 -6.66 -7.27 -6.62
CA VAL A 39 -5.51 -7.78 -7.38
C VAL A 39 -4.67 -6.57 -7.78
N PRO A 40 -3.51 -6.36 -7.15
CA PRO A 40 -2.70 -5.19 -7.48
C PRO A 40 -1.99 -5.35 -8.80
N ARG A 41 -1.90 -4.26 -9.55
CA ARG A 41 -1.08 -4.16 -10.76
C ARG A 41 0.00 -3.12 -10.47
N PHE A 42 1.20 -3.37 -10.95
CA PHE A 42 2.32 -2.50 -10.65
C PHE A 42 2.88 -1.86 -11.90
N SER A 43 3.34 -0.62 -11.78
CA SER A 43 3.99 0.10 -12.87
C SER A 43 5.08 1.00 -12.29
N ASP A 44 5.87 1.58 -13.18
CA ASP A 44 6.94 2.52 -12.81
C ASP A 44 7.88 1.93 -11.77
N LEU A 45 8.27 0.68 -11.97
CA LEU A 45 9.10 -0.06 -11.02
C LEU A 45 10.55 0.42 -11.08
N VAL A 46 11.02 0.96 -9.94
CA VAL A 46 12.43 1.29 -9.77
C VAL A 46 12.90 0.47 -8.57
N PRO A 47 13.65 -0.61 -8.81
CA PRO A 47 14.01 -1.54 -7.74
C PRO A 47 14.60 -0.88 -6.50
N ASP A 48 14.06 -1.27 -5.34
CA ASP A 48 14.48 -0.79 -4.02
C ASP A 48 14.31 0.71 -3.82
N ARG A 49 13.55 1.39 -4.69
CA ARG A 49 13.35 2.83 -4.57
C ARG A 49 11.90 3.28 -4.62
N SER A 50 11.17 2.87 -5.65
CA SER A 50 9.81 3.35 -5.83
C SER A 50 9.02 2.46 -6.77
N TRP A 51 7.70 2.53 -6.66
CA TRP A 51 6.79 1.81 -7.55
C TRP A 51 5.40 2.42 -7.44
N THR A 52 4.56 2.11 -8.41
CA THR A 52 3.16 2.53 -8.40
C THR A 52 2.29 1.28 -8.40
N GLU A 53 1.28 1.31 -7.57
CA GLU A 53 0.35 0.20 -7.40
C GLU A 53 -1.04 0.66 -7.81
N HIS A 54 -1.72 -0.16 -8.62
CA HIS A 54 -3.08 0.13 -9.07
C HIS A 54 -4.03 -0.93 -8.53
N LEU A 55 -5.04 -0.50 -7.82
CA LEU A 55 -6.05 -1.37 -7.23
C LEU A 55 -7.41 -0.98 -7.77
N GLU A 56 -8.20 -1.98 -8.15
CA GLU A 56 -9.52 -1.76 -8.69
C GLU A 56 -10.54 -2.25 -7.66
N GLY A 57 -11.21 -1.35 -6.97
CA GLY A 57 -12.24 -1.69 -6.02
C GLY A 57 -13.62 -1.60 -6.64
N ARG A 58 -14.65 -1.96 -5.87
CA ARG A 58 -16.02 -1.90 -6.35
C ARG A 58 -16.51 -0.46 -6.48
N THR A 59 -16.15 0.37 -5.54
CA THR A 59 -16.65 1.73 -5.48
C THR A 59 -15.59 2.78 -5.80
N GLU A 60 -14.34 2.36 -5.96
CA GLU A 60 -13.26 3.30 -6.27
C GLU A 60 -12.09 2.60 -6.94
N THR A 61 -11.31 3.41 -7.64
CA THR A 61 -10.00 2.99 -8.16
C THR A 61 -8.96 3.63 -7.26
N ILE A 62 -7.96 2.87 -6.85
CA ILE A 62 -6.92 3.36 -5.96
C ILE A 62 -5.58 3.28 -6.68
N THR A 63 -4.87 4.40 -6.73
CA THR A 63 -3.51 4.44 -7.27
C THR A 63 -2.59 4.90 -6.16
N CYS A 64 -1.61 4.07 -5.82
CA CYS A 64 -0.69 4.36 -4.73
C CYS A 64 0.72 4.48 -5.27
N SER A 65 1.38 5.59 -4.96
CA SER A 65 2.78 5.80 -5.29
C SER A 65 3.61 5.59 -4.03
N TYR A 66 4.57 4.68 -4.11
CA TYR A 66 5.42 4.32 -2.97
C TYR A 66 6.84 4.76 -3.23
N VAL A 67 7.46 5.36 -2.21
CA VAL A 67 8.89 5.70 -2.24
C VAL A 67 9.50 5.21 -0.95
N VAL A 68 10.62 4.51 -1.03
CA VAL A 68 11.27 3.95 0.16
C VAL A 68 12.65 4.57 0.35
N TYR A 69 12.95 4.89 1.61
CA TYR A 69 14.21 5.50 2.00
C TYR A 69 14.86 4.67 3.10
N PRO A 70 16.20 4.53 3.09
CA PRO A 70 16.87 3.80 4.16
C PRO A 70 16.95 4.66 5.42
N VAL A 71 16.67 4.04 6.57
CA VAL A 71 16.83 4.69 7.87
C VAL A 71 17.49 3.67 8.78
N ALA A 72 18.82 3.74 8.90
CA ALA A 72 19.61 2.74 9.60
C ALA A 72 19.31 1.36 8.99
N ASP A 73 18.87 0.41 9.80
CA ASP A 73 18.55 -0.95 9.31
C ASP A 73 17.08 -1.08 8.90
N SER A 74 16.35 0.04 8.92
CA SER A 74 14.93 0.04 8.62
C SER A 74 14.66 0.79 7.33
N THR A 75 13.41 0.79 6.91
CA THR A 75 12.97 1.50 5.72
C THR A 75 11.81 2.42 6.07
N ARG A 76 11.92 3.68 5.67
CA ARG A 76 10.81 4.60 5.75
C ARG A 76 10.07 4.53 4.42
N MET A 77 8.81 4.21 4.46
CA MET A 77 7.99 4.12 3.24
C MET A 77 6.99 5.27 3.24
N THR A 78 7.05 6.09 2.20
CA THR A 78 6.12 7.18 1.99
C THR A 78 5.14 6.76 0.89
N VAL A 79 3.85 6.91 1.17
CA VAL A 79 2.80 6.46 0.26
C VAL A 79 1.88 7.63 -0.04
N THR A 80 1.62 7.86 -1.32
CA THR A 80 0.61 8.81 -1.76
C THR A 80 -0.48 8.01 -2.45
N ALA A 81 -1.65 7.95 -1.83
CA ALA A 81 -2.77 7.17 -2.35
C ALA A 81 -3.82 8.11 -2.93
N HIS A 82 -4.26 7.80 -4.16
CA HIS A 82 -5.31 8.54 -4.84
C HIS A 82 -6.52 7.64 -4.98
N TYR A 83 -7.60 8.00 -4.32
CA TYR A 83 -8.87 7.28 -4.38
C TYR A 83 -9.80 8.02 -5.33
N VAL A 84 -10.20 7.37 -6.41
CA VAL A 84 -11.11 7.94 -7.39
C VAL A 84 -12.43 7.21 -7.31
N PRO A 85 -13.50 7.84 -6.79
CA PRO A 85 -14.81 7.18 -6.67
C PRO A 85 -15.40 6.82 -8.03
N LYS A 86 -16.17 5.75 -8.05
CA LYS A 86 -16.88 5.28 -9.23
C LYS A 86 -18.37 5.33 -9.00
N GLY A 87 -19.13 5.65 -10.03
CA GLY A 87 -20.58 5.59 -9.97
C GLY A 87 -21.17 6.37 -8.82
N LEU A 88 -22.00 5.72 -8.03
CA LEU A 88 -22.69 6.36 -6.92
C LEU A 88 -21.77 6.83 -5.80
N GLY A 89 -20.56 6.30 -5.75
CA GLY A 89 -19.57 6.72 -4.75
C GLY A 89 -19.22 8.19 -4.86
N ARG A 90 -19.41 8.79 -6.03
CA ARG A 90 -19.11 10.21 -6.22
C ARG A 90 -20.00 11.14 -5.39
N MET A 91 -21.17 10.67 -5.01
CA MET A 91 -22.15 11.52 -4.33
C MET A 91 -21.87 11.74 -2.86
N PHE A 92 -20.94 10.97 -2.30
CA PHE A 92 -20.69 11.01 -0.86
C PHE A 92 -19.22 11.27 -0.54
N SER A 93 -18.60 12.18 -1.31
CA SER A 93 -17.15 12.37 -1.21
C SER A 93 -16.68 12.83 0.17
N GLY A 94 -17.45 13.66 0.86
CA GLY A 94 -17.02 14.13 2.18
C GLY A 94 -16.94 13.05 3.23
N ALA A 95 -18.00 12.24 3.34
CA ALA A 95 -18.03 11.13 4.28
C ALA A 95 -17.03 10.07 3.86
N LYS A 96 -16.84 9.92 2.56
CA LYS A 96 -15.95 8.90 2.03
C LYS A 96 -14.48 9.18 2.33
N GLU A 97 -14.11 10.45 2.44
CA GLU A 97 -12.71 10.77 2.75
C GLU A 97 -12.28 10.18 4.09
N GLY A 98 -13.12 10.29 5.12
CA GLY A 98 -12.82 9.70 6.42
C GLY A 98 -12.69 8.19 6.34
N ALA A 99 -13.59 7.56 5.57
CA ALA A 99 -13.53 6.11 5.39
C ALA A 99 -12.27 5.69 4.64
N CYS A 100 -11.87 6.45 3.63
CA CYS A 100 -10.66 6.16 2.87
C CYS A 100 -9.41 6.30 3.74
N ARG A 101 -9.37 7.30 4.61
CA ARG A 101 -8.23 7.47 5.52
C ARG A 101 -8.09 6.30 6.48
N LYS A 102 -9.22 5.81 7.01
CA LYS A 102 -9.21 4.64 7.88
C LYS A 102 -8.78 3.39 7.11
N GLN A 103 -9.29 3.23 5.92
CA GLN A 103 -8.96 2.09 5.08
C GLN A 103 -7.47 2.08 4.75
N GLU A 104 -6.92 3.24 4.41
CA GLU A 104 -5.51 3.35 4.06
C GLU A 104 -4.61 3.06 5.26
N ALA A 105 -4.96 3.59 6.43
CA ALA A 105 -4.19 3.32 7.65
C ALA A 105 -4.20 1.83 7.98
N ALA A 106 -5.37 1.18 7.85
CA ALA A 106 -5.49 -0.25 8.13
C ALA A 106 -4.69 -1.07 7.13
N ARG A 107 -4.73 -0.67 5.85
CA ARG A 107 -4.00 -1.36 4.78
C ARG A 107 -2.50 -1.31 5.05
N LEU A 108 -1.96 -0.14 5.39
CA LEU A 108 -0.53 0.01 5.65
C LEU A 108 -0.10 -0.74 6.90
N THR A 109 -0.94 -0.73 7.94
CA THR A 109 -0.65 -1.49 9.16
C THR A 109 -0.60 -2.98 8.86
N ALA A 110 -1.55 -3.48 8.08
CA ALA A 110 -1.58 -4.89 7.71
C ALA A 110 -0.37 -5.26 6.85
N LEU A 111 0.01 -4.39 5.93
CA LEU A 111 1.16 -4.59 5.07
C LEU A 111 2.45 -4.66 5.90
N LYS A 112 2.60 -3.75 6.84
CA LYS A 112 3.76 -3.73 7.72
C LYS A 112 3.86 -5.01 8.53
N LYS A 113 2.75 -5.45 9.12
CA LYS A 113 2.74 -6.67 9.92
C LYS A 113 3.08 -7.90 9.07
N ALA A 114 2.55 -7.97 7.85
CA ALA A 114 2.83 -9.08 6.95
C ALA A 114 4.31 -9.12 6.58
N LEU A 115 4.90 -7.95 6.31
CA LEU A 115 6.31 -7.84 6.00
C LEU A 115 7.19 -8.26 7.16
N GLU A 116 6.87 -7.78 8.37
CA GLU A 116 7.62 -8.16 9.57
C GLU A 116 7.59 -9.65 9.80
N ARG A 117 6.42 -10.26 9.57
CA ARG A 117 6.27 -11.71 9.74
C ARG A 117 7.12 -12.46 8.73
N GLN A 118 7.11 -12.03 7.48
CA GLN A 118 7.86 -12.70 6.43
C GLN A 118 9.37 -12.64 6.68
N VAL A 119 9.86 -11.47 7.10
CA VAL A 119 11.29 -11.32 7.40
C VAL A 119 11.67 -12.17 8.59
N ARG A 120 10.82 -12.23 9.62
CA ARG A 120 11.09 -13.06 10.79
C ARG A 120 11.16 -14.54 10.43
N LEU A 121 10.26 -15.00 9.57
CA LEU A 121 10.27 -16.39 9.11
C LEU A 121 11.50 -16.69 8.28
N GLY A 122 11.91 -15.75 7.44
CA GLY A 122 13.12 -15.90 6.64
C GLY A 122 14.38 -16.04 7.46
N LYS A 123 14.44 -15.34 8.59
CA LYS A 123 15.61 -15.40 9.46
C LYS A 123 15.72 -16.71 10.22
N LYS A 124 14.63 -17.44 10.36
CA LYS A 124 14.65 -18.73 11.05
C LYS A 124 15.04 -19.88 10.14
N GLY A 125 15.03 -19.63 8.87
CA GLY A 125 15.40 -20.67 7.90
C GLY A 125 16.90 -20.59 7.56
#